data_10aff79ded8a614ad21c634886e38232
#
_entry.id   10aff79ded8a614ad21c634886e38232
#
_cell.length_a   1.000
_cell.length_b   1.000
_cell.length_c   1.000
_cell.angle_alpha   90.00
_cell.angle_beta   90.00
_cell.angle_gamma   90.00
#
_symmetry.space_group_name_H-M   'P 1'
#
loop_
_entity.id
_entity.type
_entity.pdbx_description
1 polymer ?
#
loop_
_entity_poly.entity_id
_entity_poly.type
_entity_poly.pdbx_seq_one_letter_code
_entity_poly.pdbx_strand_id
1 'polypeptide(L)'
;MHLFTKDPGNDPVTIAFKLKRFVLAHWKGIICVVVVLVCLAIVMPWPGEKWSWCLYCLVIMAVFWVTECVPLAVTSFVPVFVFPLREIMTTQEVAECYINDTMFVFLGSLIMAAAVEQSGLHMRISLYAIKIIGYSHYKLLFAMCMVTMFVSMWLVNTAATTMMVPIIFALLRVFEDQKLLTVYEKNKDGEQIASDMTTCYFCAATFSATIGGIGTLVGTGTNLVFKGLFERQFPKADEFLTFPKFSAFSVPYMIIMELLIYFWLIVRYLGFLRPRSKKAKAAKISKAGLDAAKKTVAKNIKDLGRLSFWEIMVLILFGLGIALFFSRSPEIFSGWADKVLEFLEIKEKRYIRDSVVAMGICFMMLFLPSKLFIFKNCTAKFHDDLPKRRVPSVLDWVTLNRTLPWSFMYLLGGGFALSTAAKKDYTGLNEKIGDFLSGLKDAPNVVVVLIVIIFTVFLTNFASNVAVANVVVPIGMTLAKMINKNPLLYNIAAGFSASYCFCLPVGTPGNLVVQSAAKIPTMKMIQAGLGPTVISILATWVAVLLYAPIIWPVINASPLPEWATT
;
A
#
# COMPACT_ATOMS: atom_id res chain seq x y z
N MET A 1 7.83 18.07 -16.91
CA MET A 1 8.25 18.17 -18.33
C MET A 1 7.95 19.54 -18.96
N HIS A 2 6.95 20.29 -18.47
CA HIS A 2 6.59 21.64 -19.03
C HIS A 2 7.53 22.82 -18.69
N LEU A 3 8.55 22.64 -17.84
CA LEU A 3 9.47 23.72 -17.45
C LEU A 3 10.56 24.05 -18.50
N PHE A 4 10.67 23.23 -19.55
CA PHE A 4 11.69 23.37 -20.60
C PHE A 4 11.11 23.84 -21.98
N THR A 5 9.81 24.09 -22.08
CA THR A 5 9.09 24.23 -23.36
C THR A 5 9.01 25.64 -23.93
N LYS A 6 9.66 26.65 -23.38
CA LYS A 6 9.88 27.93 -24.05
C LYS A 6 11.37 28.08 -24.34
N ASP A 7 11.75 27.75 -25.56
CA ASP A 7 13.05 28.14 -26.10
C ASP A 7 12.97 29.61 -26.47
N PRO A 8 13.68 30.50 -25.77
CA PRO A 8 13.67 31.93 -26.07
C PRO A 8 14.66 32.28 -27.19
N GLY A 9 14.60 31.61 -28.32
CA GLY A 9 15.34 32.02 -29.51
C GLY A 9 16.85 32.30 -29.29
N ASN A 10 17.45 33.03 -30.20
CA ASN A 10 18.88 33.39 -30.21
C ASN A 10 19.28 34.55 -29.27
N ASP A 11 18.49 34.88 -28.26
CA ASP A 11 18.81 35.94 -27.31
C ASP A 11 19.96 35.55 -26.37
N PRO A 12 20.85 36.49 -25.98
CA PRO A 12 21.98 36.21 -25.09
C PRO A 12 21.48 35.77 -23.74
N VAL A 13 21.91 34.56 -23.33
CA VAL A 13 21.44 33.90 -22.09
C VAL A 13 22.03 34.58 -20.87
N THR A 14 21.20 35.18 -20.03
CA THR A 14 21.62 35.79 -18.75
C THR A 14 22.13 34.73 -17.74
N ILE A 15 23.07 35.14 -16.86
CA ILE A 15 23.64 34.26 -15.81
C ILE A 15 22.53 33.70 -14.92
N ALA A 16 21.53 34.52 -14.57
CA ALA A 16 20.40 34.09 -13.77
C ALA A 16 19.59 32.98 -14.44
N PHE A 17 19.41 33.07 -15.79
CA PHE A 17 18.72 32.04 -16.56
C PHE A 17 19.52 30.72 -16.62
N LYS A 18 20.86 30.83 -16.83
CA LYS A 18 21.76 29.66 -16.79
C LYS A 18 21.69 28.95 -15.42
N LEU A 19 21.78 29.74 -14.33
CA LEU A 19 21.70 29.19 -12.97
C LEU A 19 20.34 28.54 -12.69
N LYS A 20 19.25 29.20 -13.07
CA LYS A 20 17.89 28.64 -12.94
C LYS A 20 17.74 27.33 -13.71
N ARG A 21 18.20 27.27 -14.98
CA ARG A 21 18.16 26.03 -15.78
C ARG A 21 19.07 24.95 -15.17
N PHE A 22 20.26 25.31 -14.69
CA PHE A 22 21.17 24.37 -14.02
C PHE A 22 20.51 23.76 -12.77
N VAL A 23 19.96 24.59 -11.88
CA VAL A 23 19.27 24.11 -10.67
C VAL A 23 18.08 23.22 -11.05
N LEU A 24 17.25 23.62 -12.03
CA LEU A 24 16.10 22.82 -12.46
C LEU A 24 16.51 21.49 -13.13
N ALA A 25 17.64 21.46 -13.83
CA ALA A 25 18.13 20.23 -14.49
C ALA A 25 18.80 19.27 -13.49
N HIS A 26 19.50 19.81 -12.48
CA HIS A 26 20.34 19.03 -11.57
C HIS A 26 19.85 19.00 -10.12
N TRP A 27 18.59 19.41 -9.83
CA TRP A 27 18.09 19.55 -8.47
C TRP A 27 18.21 18.26 -7.64
N LYS A 28 18.02 17.09 -8.26
CA LYS A 28 18.18 15.78 -7.58
C LYS A 28 19.64 15.56 -7.17
N GLY A 29 20.60 15.81 -8.07
CA GLY A 29 22.02 15.69 -7.77
C GLY A 29 22.49 16.72 -6.71
N ILE A 30 21.95 17.95 -6.77
CA ILE A 30 22.22 18.98 -5.77
C ILE A 30 21.75 18.54 -4.39
N ILE A 31 20.52 18.00 -4.29
CA ILE A 31 20.01 17.43 -3.03
C ILE A 31 20.92 16.33 -2.52
N CYS A 32 21.32 15.37 -3.39
CA CYS A 32 22.21 14.29 -2.97
C CYS A 32 23.50 14.79 -2.31
N VAL A 33 24.18 15.75 -2.95
CA VAL A 33 25.44 16.29 -2.43
C VAL A 33 25.21 17.12 -1.18
N VAL A 34 24.25 18.06 -1.23
CA VAL A 34 23.99 18.98 -0.10
C VAL A 34 23.57 18.22 1.14
N VAL A 35 22.64 17.24 1.01
CA VAL A 35 22.16 16.48 2.18
C VAL A 35 23.28 15.66 2.81
N VAL A 36 24.11 14.97 2.01
CA VAL A 36 25.24 14.21 2.53
C VAL A 36 26.21 15.12 3.29
N LEU A 37 26.55 16.29 2.74
CA LEU A 37 27.46 17.25 3.38
C LEU A 37 26.85 17.91 4.62
N VAL A 38 25.60 18.33 4.55
CA VAL A 38 24.90 18.95 5.70
C VAL A 38 24.71 17.96 6.84
N CYS A 39 24.35 16.72 6.54
CA CYS A 39 24.20 15.67 7.55
C CYS A 39 25.53 15.30 8.22
N LEU A 40 26.70 15.55 7.60
CA LEU A 40 27.98 15.42 8.29
C LEU A 40 28.08 16.33 9.51
N ALA A 41 27.40 17.48 9.51
CA ALA A 41 27.31 18.35 10.67
C ALA A 41 26.67 17.67 11.90
N ILE A 42 25.83 16.63 11.71
CA ILE A 42 25.27 15.82 12.79
C ILE A 42 26.36 14.97 13.46
N VAL A 43 27.30 14.47 12.67
CA VAL A 43 28.37 13.59 13.15
C VAL A 43 29.58 14.36 13.69
N MET A 44 29.89 15.53 13.13
CA MET A 44 31.08 16.31 13.51
C MET A 44 31.22 16.58 15.01
N PRO A 45 30.13 16.89 15.77
CA PRO A 45 30.25 17.09 17.21
C PRO A 45 30.56 15.80 18.00
N TRP A 46 30.15 14.63 17.47
CA TRP A 46 30.27 13.32 18.15
C TRP A 46 30.76 12.22 17.18
N PRO A 47 31.94 12.34 16.56
CA PRO A 47 32.40 11.42 15.52
C PRO A 47 32.69 10.00 16.01
N GLY A 48 32.98 9.84 17.33
CA GLY A 48 33.20 8.54 17.97
C GLY A 48 31.93 7.83 18.42
N GLU A 49 30.79 8.51 18.42
CA GLU A 49 29.54 7.97 18.94
C GLU A 49 28.75 7.21 17.86
N LYS A 50 28.39 5.95 18.12
CA LYS A 50 27.66 5.12 17.14
C LYS A 50 26.28 5.67 16.81
N TRP A 51 25.58 6.28 17.78
CA TRP A 51 24.26 6.86 17.58
C TRP A 51 24.27 8.01 16.56
N SER A 52 25.32 8.80 16.50
CA SER A 52 25.43 9.93 15.56
C SER A 52 25.48 9.44 14.10
N TRP A 53 26.19 8.35 13.84
CA TRP A 53 26.24 7.72 12.52
C TRP A 53 24.94 7.02 12.15
N CYS A 54 24.25 6.43 13.11
CA CYS A 54 22.92 5.87 12.88
C CYS A 54 21.90 6.98 12.54
N LEU A 55 21.95 8.12 13.27
CA LEU A 55 21.12 9.30 12.97
C LEU A 55 21.44 9.89 11.59
N TYR A 56 22.73 9.96 11.24
CA TYR A 56 23.16 10.37 9.90
C TYR A 56 22.52 9.52 8.81
N CYS A 57 22.59 8.19 8.94
CA CYS A 57 21.94 7.27 8.00
C CYS A 57 20.43 7.46 7.96
N LEU A 58 19.78 7.60 9.12
CA LEU A 58 18.34 7.81 9.21
C LEU A 58 17.91 9.08 8.48
N VAL A 59 18.59 10.20 8.70
CA VAL A 59 18.24 11.48 8.07
C VAL A 59 18.49 11.45 6.56
N ILE A 60 19.64 10.93 6.11
CA ILE A 60 19.94 10.80 4.67
C ILE A 60 18.90 9.91 4.00
N MET A 61 18.64 8.73 4.54
CA MET A 61 17.67 7.80 3.94
C MET A 61 16.27 8.38 3.95
N ALA A 62 15.84 9.04 5.03
CA ALA A 62 14.56 9.71 5.10
C ALA A 62 14.42 10.80 4.02
N VAL A 63 15.41 11.68 3.88
CA VAL A 63 15.38 12.73 2.85
C VAL A 63 15.41 12.14 1.43
N PHE A 64 16.24 11.12 1.18
CA PHE A 64 16.33 10.49 -0.14
C PHE A 64 15.06 9.70 -0.48
N TRP A 65 14.41 9.07 0.50
CA TRP A 65 13.12 8.41 0.30
C TRP A 65 11.97 9.40 0.03
N VAL A 66 11.99 10.57 0.69
CA VAL A 66 10.97 11.61 0.49
C VAL A 66 11.16 12.34 -0.85
N THR A 67 12.40 12.67 -1.20
CA THR A 67 12.69 13.45 -2.42
C THR A 67 12.84 12.58 -3.67
N GLU A 68 13.00 11.26 -3.50
CA GLU A 68 13.31 10.32 -4.59
C GLU A 68 14.45 10.82 -5.50
N CYS A 69 15.41 11.53 -4.92
CA CYS A 69 16.59 11.97 -5.65
C CYS A 69 17.49 10.78 -6.04
N VAL A 70 17.50 9.73 -5.21
CA VAL A 70 18.05 8.41 -5.49
C VAL A 70 16.89 7.40 -5.47
N PRO A 71 16.88 6.36 -6.33
CA PRO A 71 15.86 5.32 -6.29
C PRO A 71 15.72 4.71 -4.89
N LEU A 72 14.48 4.46 -4.44
CA LEU A 72 14.17 4.00 -3.07
C LEU A 72 15.00 2.77 -2.66
N ALA A 73 15.12 1.79 -3.57
CA ALA A 73 15.90 0.57 -3.33
C ALA A 73 17.39 0.85 -3.13
N VAL A 74 17.96 1.76 -3.94
CA VAL A 74 19.39 2.13 -3.87
C VAL A 74 19.68 2.87 -2.57
N THR A 75 18.82 3.81 -2.20
CA THR A 75 18.89 4.49 -0.90
C THR A 75 18.91 3.49 0.26
N SER A 76 18.14 2.43 0.14
CA SER A 76 18.02 1.40 1.17
C SER A 76 19.28 0.57 1.36
N PHE A 77 20.28 0.66 0.47
CA PHE A 77 21.58 0.00 0.66
C PHE A 77 22.56 0.79 1.54
N VAL A 78 22.24 2.01 1.94
CA VAL A 78 23.12 2.82 2.80
C VAL A 78 23.56 2.07 4.07
N PRO A 79 22.68 1.36 4.82
CA PRO A 79 23.07 0.59 5.99
C PRO A 79 24.10 -0.52 5.70
N VAL A 80 24.05 -1.12 4.49
CA VAL A 80 24.90 -2.28 4.11
C VAL A 80 26.39 -1.94 4.16
N PHE A 81 26.75 -0.70 3.84
CA PHE A 81 28.15 -0.27 3.88
C PHE A 81 28.48 0.64 5.06
N VAL A 82 27.56 1.49 5.53
CA VAL A 82 27.86 2.43 6.63
C VAL A 82 27.93 1.69 7.97
N PHE A 83 26.99 0.78 8.26
CA PHE A 83 26.92 0.15 9.58
C PHE A 83 28.12 -0.74 9.88
N PRO A 84 28.61 -1.61 8.96
CA PRO A 84 29.83 -2.36 9.20
C PRO A 84 31.08 -1.47 9.30
N LEU A 85 31.20 -0.43 8.45
CA LEU A 85 32.34 0.50 8.49
C LEU A 85 32.42 1.31 9.79
N ARG A 86 31.30 1.47 10.50
CA ARG A 86 31.20 2.21 11.78
C ARG A 86 31.01 1.29 12.97
N GLU A 87 31.21 -0.01 12.79
CA GLU A 87 31.09 -1.02 13.85
C GLU A 87 29.74 -0.97 14.62
N ILE A 88 28.69 -0.59 13.89
CA ILE A 88 27.31 -0.55 14.42
C ILE A 88 26.73 -1.96 14.40
N MET A 89 26.82 -2.63 13.25
CA MET A 89 26.35 -3.98 13.03
C MET A 89 27.34 -4.71 12.12
N THR A 90 27.48 -6.01 12.31
CA THR A 90 28.26 -6.85 11.39
C THR A 90 27.59 -6.94 10.02
N THR A 91 28.36 -7.26 8.98
CA THR A 91 27.82 -7.43 7.63
C THR A 91 26.73 -8.51 7.59
N GLN A 92 26.87 -9.58 8.38
CA GLN A 92 25.90 -10.66 8.47
C GLN A 92 24.60 -10.17 9.11
N GLU A 93 24.65 -9.47 10.25
CA GLU A 93 23.46 -8.91 10.91
C GLU A 93 22.70 -7.95 10.00
N VAL A 94 23.43 -7.12 9.24
CA VAL A 94 22.80 -6.24 8.25
C VAL A 94 22.11 -7.05 7.16
N ALA A 95 22.77 -8.09 6.61
CA ALA A 95 22.20 -8.95 5.56
C ALA A 95 20.91 -9.65 6.03
N GLU A 96 20.85 -10.13 7.27
CA GLU A 96 19.67 -10.74 7.88
C GLU A 96 18.48 -9.76 7.99
N CYS A 97 18.74 -8.45 7.97
CA CYS A 97 17.67 -7.45 7.88
C CYS A 97 16.98 -7.45 6.51
N TYR A 98 17.70 -7.82 5.43
CA TYR A 98 17.16 -7.83 4.06
C TYR A 98 16.54 -9.16 3.67
N ILE A 99 16.87 -10.27 4.34
CA ILE A 99 16.30 -11.59 4.06
C ILE A 99 15.80 -12.19 5.38
N ASN A 100 14.48 -12.18 5.57
CA ASN A 100 13.84 -12.63 6.79
C ASN A 100 12.40 -13.10 6.52
N ASP A 101 11.74 -13.64 7.56
CA ASP A 101 10.39 -14.17 7.49
C ASP A 101 9.37 -13.19 6.88
N THR A 102 9.35 -11.94 7.36
CA THR A 102 8.44 -10.90 6.84
C THR A 102 8.64 -10.63 5.35
N MET A 103 9.89 -10.71 4.86
CA MET A 103 10.20 -10.57 3.44
C MET A 103 9.64 -11.71 2.61
N PHE A 104 9.67 -12.95 3.12
CA PHE A 104 9.07 -14.10 2.43
C PHE A 104 7.54 -14.02 2.41
N VAL A 105 6.89 -13.53 3.47
CA VAL A 105 5.45 -13.25 3.45
C VAL A 105 5.12 -12.21 2.39
N PHE A 106 5.92 -11.13 2.33
CA PHE A 106 5.73 -10.06 1.34
C PHE A 106 5.92 -10.57 -0.10
N LEU A 107 7.00 -11.29 -0.36
CA LEU A 107 7.26 -11.90 -1.67
C LEU A 107 6.14 -12.84 -2.08
N GLY A 108 5.71 -13.71 -1.16
CA GLY A 108 4.63 -14.65 -1.40
C GLY A 108 3.31 -13.95 -1.71
N SER A 109 2.99 -12.87 -1.00
CA SER A 109 1.78 -12.09 -1.26
C SER A 109 1.80 -11.43 -2.65
N LEU A 110 2.94 -10.88 -3.06
CA LEU A 110 3.11 -10.32 -4.41
C LEU A 110 2.95 -11.37 -5.51
N ILE A 111 3.49 -12.57 -5.30
CA ILE A 111 3.37 -13.70 -6.24
C ILE A 111 1.92 -14.15 -6.36
N MET A 112 1.21 -14.31 -5.24
CA MET A 112 -0.22 -14.66 -5.23
C MET A 112 -1.07 -13.58 -5.93
N ALA A 113 -0.79 -12.30 -5.67
CA ALA A 113 -1.44 -11.18 -6.33
C ALA A 113 -1.20 -11.19 -7.86
N ALA A 114 0.04 -11.44 -8.30
CA ALA A 114 0.39 -11.57 -9.71
C ALA A 114 -0.37 -12.71 -10.41
N ALA A 115 -0.63 -13.83 -9.72
CA ALA A 115 -1.44 -14.93 -10.26
C ALA A 115 -2.88 -14.50 -10.54
N VAL A 116 -3.51 -13.79 -9.61
CA VAL A 116 -4.87 -13.26 -9.76
C VAL A 116 -4.93 -12.23 -10.90
N GLU A 117 -3.89 -11.39 -11.01
CA GLU A 117 -3.77 -10.39 -12.08
C GLU A 117 -3.60 -11.04 -13.44
N GLN A 118 -2.64 -11.96 -13.61
CA GLN A 118 -2.36 -12.62 -14.89
C GLN A 118 -3.51 -13.51 -15.38
N SER A 119 -4.23 -14.16 -14.47
CA SER A 119 -5.40 -14.99 -14.84
C SER A 119 -6.60 -14.19 -15.33
N GLY A 120 -6.68 -12.88 -15.02
CA GLY A 120 -7.83 -12.03 -15.33
C GLY A 120 -9.04 -12.24 -14.40
N LEU A 121 -8.91 -13.05 -13.35
CA LEU A 121 -9.97 -13.34 -12.38
C LEU A 121 -10.55 -12.07 -11.75
N HIS A 122 -9.69 -11.11 -11.44
CA HIS A 122 -10.05 -9.81 -10.86
C HIS A 122 -11.02 -9.01 -11.75
N MET A 123 -10.82 -9.03 -13.08
CA MET A 123 -11.72 -8.35 -14.04
C MET A 123 -13.12 -8.97 -14.03
N ARG A 124 -13.18 -10.30 -13.95
CA ARG A 124 -14.44 -11.03 -13.90
C ARG A 124 -15.22 -10.67 -12.63
N ILE A 125 -14.57 -10.71 -11.47
CA ILE A 125 -15.17 -10.32 -10.17
C ILE A 125 -15.78 -8.92 -10.27
N SER A 126 -15.02 -7.96 -10.81
CA SER A 126 -15.44 -6.56 -10.94
C SER A 126 -16.67 -6.39 -11.82
N LEU A 127 -16.69 -6.99 -12.99
CA LEU A 127 -17.83 -6.88 -13.92
C LEU A 127 -19.10 -7.54 -13.38
N TYR A 128 -18.98 -8.70 -12.71
CA TYR A 128 -20.14 -9.34 -12.08
C TYR A 128 -20.71 -8.53 -10.91
N ALA A 129 -19.87 -7.93 -10.10
CA ALA A 129 -20.33 -7.08 -9.00
C ALA A 129 -21.07 -5.83 -9.52
N ILE A 130 -20.55 -5.16 -10.57
CA ILE A 130 -21.25 -4.03 -11.23
C ILE A 130 -22.61 -4.48 -11.78
N LYS A 131 -22.67 -5.67 -12.38
CA LYS A 131 -23.93 -6.23 -12.89
C LYS A 131 -24.99 -6.42 -11.80
N ILE A 132 -24.58 -6.85 -10.61
CA ILE A 132 -25.48 -7.13 -9.47
C ILE A 132 -25.97 -5.83 -8.83
N ILE A 133 -25.09 -4.86 -8.58
CA ILE A 133 -25.40 -3.64 -7.80
C ILE A 133 -26.24 -2.66 -8.64
N GLY A 134 -25.94 -2.52 -9.94
CA GLY A 134 -26.73 -1.70 -10.88
C GLY A 134 -25.97 -0.52 -11.48
N TYR A 135 -26.67 0.28 -12.32
CA TYR A 135 -26.07 1.20 -13.30
C TYR A 135 -26.38 2.69 -13.07
N SER A 136 -27.12 3.09 -12.02
CA SER A 136 -27.25 4.51 -11.70
C SER A 136 -25.92 5.08 -11.16
N HIS A 137 -25.63 6.38 -11.33
CA HIS A 137 -24.37 6.96 -10.85
C HIS A 137 -24.06 6.62 -9.39
N TYR A 138 -25.06 6.67 -8.51
CA TYR A 138 -24.89 6.29 -7.10
C TYR A 138 -24.54 4.80 -6.96
N LYS A 139 -25.33 3.91 -7.58
CA LYS A 139 -25.09 2.46 -7.50
C LYS A 139 -23.80 2.06 -8.17
N LEU A 140 -23.49 2.64 -9.32
CA LEU A 140 -22.28 2.37 -10.07
C LEU A 140 -21.03 2.82 -9.29
N LEU A 141 -21.04 4.04 -8.74
CA LEU A 141 -19.95 4.54 -7.90
C LEU A 141 -19.78 3.65 -6.66
N PHE A 142 -20.88 3.27 -6.00
CA PHE A 142 -20.83 2.34 -4.87
C PHE A 142 -20.25 0.98 -5.26
N ALA A 143 -20.71 0.40 -6.36
CA ALA A 143 -20.19 -0.87 -6.87
C ALA A 143 -18.69 -0.81 -7.12
N MET A 144 -18.23 0.26 -7.76
CA MET A 144 -16.82 0.47 -8.05
C MET A 144 -15.99 0.63 -6.78
N CYS A 145 -16.47 1.41 -5.82
CA CYS A 145 -15.84 1.57 -4.53
C CYS A 145 -15.70 0.22 -3.81
N MET A 146 -16.79 -0.50 -3.62
CA MET A 146 -16.79 -1.78 -2.91
C MET A 146 -15.93 -2.85 -3.59
N VAL A 147 -16.00 -2.93 -4.92
CA VAL A 147 -15.21 -3.91 -5.68
C VAL A 147 -13.73 -3.58 -5.62
N THR A 148 -13.37 -2.32 -5.84
CA THR A 148 -11.96 -1.91 -5.80
C THR A 148 -11.38 -2.13 -4.40
N MET A 149 -12.13 -1.76 -3.36
CA MET A 149 -11.76 -2.03 -1.97
C MET A 149 -11.55 -3.53 -1.73
N PHE A 150 -12.52 -4.38 -2.10
CA PHE A 150 -12.42 -5.82 -1.91
C PHE A 150 -11.23 -6.44 -2.66
N VAL A 151 -11.02 -6.06 -3.91
CA VAL A 151 -9.91 -6.55 -4.73
C VAL A 151 -8.56 -6.10 -4.15
N SER A 152 -8.49 -4.85 -3.68
CA SER A 152 -7.26 -4.30 -3.10
C SER A 152 -6.91 -4.85 -1.71
N MET A 153 -7.82 -5.55 -1.04
CA MET A 153 -7.47 -6.33 0.16
C MET A 153 -6.43 -7.41 -0.13
N TRP A 154 -6.34 -7.86 -1.39
CA TRP A 154 -5.55 -9.01 -1.82
C TRP A 154 -4.55 -8.70 -2.90
N LEU A 155 -4.75 -7.61 -3.65
CA LEU A 155 -3.87 -7.14 -4.71
C LEU A 155 -3.23 -5.82 -4.29
N VAL A 156 -2.08 -5.53 -4.84
CA VAL A 156 -1.41 -4.23 -4.65
C VAL A 156 -2.33 -3.10 -5.13
N ASN A 157 -2.43 -2.03 -4.36
CA ASN A 157 -3.34 -0.89 -4.63
C ASN A 157 -3.24 -0.38 -6.07
N THR A 158 -2.02 -0.33 -6.62
CA THR A 158 -1.78 0.10 -8.00
C THR A 158 -2.44 -0.83 -9.01
N ALA A 159 -2.35 -2.16 -8.83
CA ALA A 159 -2.96 -3.12 -9.73
C ALA A 159 -4.49 -3.02 -9.69
N ALA A 160 -5.08 -2.95 -8.47
CA ALA A 160 -6.52 -2.75 -8.30
C ALA A 160 -7.01 -1.46 -8.98
N THR A 161 -6.27 -0.35 -8.80
CA THR A 161 -6.58 0.93 -9.44
C THR A 161 -6.47 0.84 -10.97
N THR A 162 -5.37 0.31 -11.49
CA THR A 162 -5.10 0.22 -12.94
C THR A 162 -6.15 -0.60 -13.67
N MET A 163 -6.60 -1.70 -13.04
CA MET A 163 -7.69 -2.53 -13.56
C MET A 163 -8.99 -1.75 -13.73
N MET A 164 -9.30 -0.84 -12.80
CA MET A 164 -10.55 -0.07 -12.86
C MET A 164 -10.54 0.99 -13.95
N VAL A 165 -9.38 1.47 -14.39
CA VAL A 165 -9.25 2.52 -15.42
C VAL A 165 -10.00 2.20 -16.71
N PRO A 166 -9.79 1.06 -17.40
CA PRO A 166 -10.52 0.73 -18.62
C PRO A 166 -12.02 0.53 -18.38
N ILE A 167 -12.42 -0.03 -17.25
CA ILE A 167 -13.83 -0.22 -16.88
C ILE A 167 -14.54 1.12 -16.74
N ILE A 168 -13.90 2.07 -16.03
CA ILE A 168 -14.40 3.43 -15.85
C ILE A 168 -14.56 4.13 -17.19
N PHE A 169 -13.53 4.10 -18.04
CA PHE A 169 -13.60 4.71 -19.35
C PHE A 169 -14.71 4.12 -20.22
N ALA A 170 -14.85 2.79 -20.24
CA ALA A 170 -15.90 2.13 -21.01
C ALA A 170 -17.30 2.61 -20.59
N LEU A 171 -17.53 2.76 -19.28
CA LEU A 171 -18.81 3.22 -18.76
C LEU A 171 -19.05 4.72 -18.99
N LEU A 172 -18.04 5.57 -18.74
CA LEU A 172 -18.18 7.01 -18.93
C LEU A 172 -18.38 7.38 -20.40
N ARG A 173 -17.71 6.69 -21.35
CA ARG A 173 -17.91 6.89 -22.78
C ARG A 173 -19.33 6.54 -23.21
N VAL A 174 -19.92 5.45 -22.70
CA VAL A 174 -21.34 5.12 -22.97
C VAL A 174 -22.27 6.22 -22.52
N PHE A 175 -22.02 6.85 -21.36
CA PHE A 175 -22.82 7.99 -20.91
C PHE A 175 -22.55 9.26 -21.73
N GLU A 176 -21.34 9.48 -22.20
CA GLU A 176 -21.00 10.59 -23.09
C GLU A 176 -21.68 10.45 -24.46
N ASP A 177 -21.70 9.25 -25.05
CA ASP A 177 -22.39 8.95 -26.31
C ASP A 177 -23.89 9.21 -26.20
N GLN A 178 -24.46 8.99 -25.02
CA GLN A 178 -25.85 9.31 -24.70
C GLN A 178 -26.07 10.79 -24.30
N LYS A 179 -25.06 11.64 -24.40
CA LYS A 179 -25.07 13.08 -24.03
C LYS A 179 -25.48 13.34 -22.55
N LEU A 180 -25.22 12.39 -21.67
CA LEU A 180 -25.56 12.49 -20.24
C LEU A 180 -24.48 13.16 -19.42
N LEU A 181 -23.23 13.08 -19.87
CA LEU A 181 -22.07 13.74 -19.25
C LEU A 181 -21.00 14.03 -20.32
N THR A 182 -20.00 14.81 -19.94
CA THR A 182 -18.76 15.01 -20.71
C THR A 182 -17.60 14.41 -19.93
N VAL A 183 -16.75 13.62 -20.61
CA VAL A 183 -15.57 13.01 -19.99
C VAL A 183 -14.50 14.07 -19.75
N TYR A 184 -14.32 14.98 -20.72
CA TYR A 184 -13.32 16.03 -20.66
C TYR A 184 -13.95 17.42 -20.80
N GLU A 185 -13.36 18.37 -20.09
CA GLU A 185 -13.67 19.80 -20.18
C GLU A 185 -12.45 20.55 -20.74
N LYS A 186 -12.66 21.75 -21.31
CA LYS A 186 -11.56 22.62 -21.72
C LYS A 186 -11.19 23.55 -20.58
N ASN A 187 -9.93 23.60 -20.20
CA ASN A 187 -9.38 24.57 -19.26
C ASN A 187 -9.31 25.96 -19.92
N LYS A 188 -8.98 26.99 -19.13
CA LYS A 188 -8.79 28.38 -19.60
C LYS A 188 -7.74 28.48 -20.72
N ASP A 189 -6.78 27.58 -20.72
CA ASP A 189 -5.69 27.49 -21.72
C ASP A 189 -6.07 26.63 -22.94
N GLY A 190 -7.33 26.15 -23.04
CA GLY A 190 -7.82 25.31 -24.14
C GLY A 190 -7.44 23.82 -24.04
N GLU A 191 -6.70 23.41 -23.01
CA GLU A 191 -6.31 22.03 -22.79
C GLU A 191 -7.49 21.17 -22.29
N GLN A 192 -7.53 19.91 -22.74
CA GLN A 192 -8.52 18.93 -22.25
C GLN A 192 -8.12 18.42 -20.87
N ILE A 193 -8.98 18.64 -19.89
CA ILE A 193 -8.85 18.17 -18.51
C ILE A 193 -10.07 17.33 -18.13
N ALA A 194 -9.91 16.45 -17.13
CA ALA A 194 -11.01 15.66 -16.58
C ALA A 194 -12.17 16.53 -16.10
N SER A 195 -13.40 16.14 -16.43
CA SER A 195 -14.61 16.73 -15.84
C SER A 195 -14.73 16.36 -14.36
N ASP A 196 -15.62 17.02 -13.63
CA ASP A 196 -15.91 16.70 -12.22
C ASP A 196 -16.39 15.25 -12.05
N MET A 197 -17.20 14.74 -12.97
CA MET A 197 -17.68 13.35 -12.93
C MET A 197 -16.56 12.35 -13.20
N THR A 198 -15.72 12.60 -14.19
CA THR A 198 -14.53 11.79 -14.47
C THR A 198 -13.59 11.77 -13.27
N THR A 199 -13.31 12.94 -12.70
CA THR A 199 -12.49 13.07 -11.48
C THR A 199 -13.07 12.24 -10.34
N CYS A 200 -14.39 12.28 -10.13
CA CYS A 200 -15.07 11.51 -9.09
C CYS A 200 -14.82 10.00 -9.23
N TYR A 201 -15.08 9.43 -10.40
CA TYR A 201 -14.94 7.98 -10.61
C TYR A 201 -13.49 7.50 -10.50
N PHE A 202 -12.55 8.24 -11.08
CA PHE A 202 -11.15 7.85 -11.05
C PHE A 202 -10.53 8.03 -9.65
N CYS A 203 -10.87 9.12 -8.95
CA CYS A 203 -10.45 9.29 -7.55
C CYS A 203 -11.09 8.27 -6.63
N ALA A 204 -12.37 7.90 -6.85
CA ALA A 204 -13.01 6.83 -6.10
C ALA A 204 -12.24 5.51 -6.22
N ALA A 205 -11.83 5.11 -7.43
CA ALA A 205 -11.09 3.88 -7.62
C ALA A 205 -9.76 3.85 -6.86
N THR A 206 -8.96 4.92 -6.93
CA THR A 206 -7.67 4.95 -6.22
C THR A 206 -7.84 5.09 -4.70
N PHE A 207 -8.84 5.83 -4.22
CA PHE A 207 -9.11 5.96 -2.79
C PHE A 207 -9.60 4.63 -2.19
N SER A 208 -10.54 3.96 -2.87
CA SER A 208 -11.03 2.64 -2.46
C SER A 208 -9.94 1.57 -2.51
N ALA A 209 -9.00 1.66 -3.49
CA ALA A 209 -7.84 0.78 -3.52
C ALA A 209 -6.92 1.01 -2.31
N THR A 210 -6.66 2.27 -1.96
CA THR A 210 -5.84 2.62 -0.79
C THR A 210 -6.47 2.11 0.50
N ILE A 211 -7.80 2.26 0.66
CA ILE A 211 -8.52 1.78 1.83
C ILE A 211 -8.59 0.25 1.84
N GLY A 212 -8.87 -0.39 0.70
CA GLY A 212 -8.88 -1.84 0.60
C GLY A 212 -7.56 -2.49 1.02
N GLY A 213 -6.44 -1.86 0.67
CA GLY A 213 -5.10 -2.35 1.02
C GLY A 213 -4.84 -2.51 2.51
N ILE A 214 -5.55 -1.80 3.38
CA ILE A 214 -5.40 -1.98 4.83
C ILE A 214 -6.20 -3.16 5.40
N GLY A 215 -7.09 -3.78 4.64
CA GLY A 215 -8.01 -4.82 5.13
C GLY A 215 -7.35 -6.14 5.51
N THR A 216 -6.20 -6.47 4.93
CA THR A 216 -5.42 -7.67 5.25
C THR A 216 -3.93 -7.36 5.34
N LEU A 217 -3.17 -8.23 5.97
CA LEU A 217 -1.71 -8.08 6.06
C LEU A 217 -1.03 -8.00 4.69
N VAL A 218 -1.56 -8.71 3.69
CA VAL A 218 -0.96 -8.80 2.35
C VAL A 218 -1.49 -7.73 1.38
N GLY A 219 -2.51 -6.97 1.75
CA GLY A 219 -3.13 -5.96 0.88
C GLY A 219 -2.20 -4.79 0.51
N THR A 220 -1.29 -4.41 1.40
CA THR A 220 -0.26 -3.41 1.11
C THR A 220 1.04 -3.72 1.84
N GLY A 221 2.17 -3.38 1.22
CA GLY A 221 3.50 -3.55 1.82
C GLY A 221 3.67 -2.83 3.16
N THR A 222 2.98 -1.72 3.35
CA THR A 222 3.01 -0.94 4.59
C THR A 222 2.57 -1.76 5.80
N ASN A 223 1.56 -2.65 5.65
CA ASN A 223 1.07 -3.50 6.73
C ASN A 223 2.16 -4.48 7.22
N LEU A 224 2.88 -5.08 6.29
CA LEU A 224 3.98 -5.99 6.62
C LEU A 224 5.19 -5.24 7.19
N VAL A 225 5.40 -3.97 6.77
CA VAL A 225 6.44 -3.11 7.36
C VAL A 225 6.20 -2.92 8.84
N PHE A 226 5.06 -2.39 9.25
CA PHE A 226 4.85 -2.09 10.66
C PHE A 226 4.71 -3.37 11.52
N LYS A 227 4.19 -4.48 10.96
CA LYS A 227 4.26 -5.80 11.61
C LYS A 227 5.71 -6.21 11.85
N GLY A 228 6.54 -6.21 10.80
CA GLY A 228 7.94 -6.64 10.89
C GLY A 228 8.79 -5.73 11.78
N LEU A 229 8.55 -4.43 11.77
CA LEU A 229 9.22 -3.48 12.65
C LEU A 229 8.87 -3.74 14.13
N PHE A 230 7.59 -4.02 14.42
CA PHE A 230 7.16 -4.37 15.78
C PHE A 230 7.83 -5.67 16.26
N GLU A 231 7.76 -6.74 15.48
CA GLU A 231 8.34 -8.05 15.84
C GLU A 231 9.85 -7.98 16.03
N ARG A 232 10.54 -7.15 15.23
CA ARG A 232 11.98 -6.93 15.37
C ARG A 232 12.32 -6.11 16.59
N GLN A 233 11.55 -5.08 16.89
CA GLN A 233 11.83 -4.22 18.04
C GLN A 233 11.52 -4.93 19.37
N PHE A 234 10.50 -5.80 19.36
CA PHE A 234 10.04 -6.53 20.53
C PHE A 234 10.06 -8.06 20.31
N PRO A 235 11.22 -8.69 20.20
CA PRO A 235 11.32 -10.11 19.88
C PRO A 235 10.75 -11.05 20.97
N LYS A 236 10.59 -10.56 22.20
CA LYS A 236 9.98 -11.29 23.32
C LYS A 236 8.46 -11.12 23.39
N ALA A 237 7.88 -10.22 22.61
CA ALA A 237 6.44 -10.03 22.53
C ALA A 237 5.75 -11.21 21.85
N ASP A 238 4.50 -11.47 22.22
CA ASP A 238 3.64 -12.40 21.49
C ASP A 238 3.38 -11.90 20.05
N GLU A 239 2.96 -12.79 19.17
CA GLU A 239 2.57 -12.43 17.81
C GLU A 239 1.20 -11.75 17.81
N PHE A 240 1.16 -10.44 18.12
CA PHE A 240 -0.10 -9.68 18.18
C PHE A 240 -0.73 -9.41 16.82
N LEU A 241 0.09 -9.24 15.78
CA LEU A 241 -0.37 -8.90 14.42
C LEU A 241 -0.48 -10.16 13.54
N THR A 242 -1.26 -11.15 14.03
CA THR A 242 -1.64 -12.34 13.26
C THR A 242 -2.66 -11.99 12.17
N PHE A 243 -2.78 -12.81 11.12
CA PHE A 243 -3.78 -12.58 10.07
C PHE A 243 -5.21 -12.43 10.61
N PRO A 244 -5.72 -13.32 11.51
CA PRO A 244 -7.05 -13.18 12.05
C PRO A 244 -7.25 -11.90 12.86
N LYS A 245 -6.35 -11.58 13.80
CA LYS A 245 -6.47 -10.37 14.64
C LYS A 245 -6.34 -9.09 13.83
N PHE A 246 -5.37 -9.07 12.91
CA PHE A 246 -5.21 -7.93 12.02
C PHE A 246 -6.49 -7.68 11.22
N SER A 247 -7.04 -8.72 10.56
CA SER A 247 -8.26 -8.58 9.77
C SER A 247 -9.50 -8.32 10.63
N ALA A 248 -9.57 -8.87 11.84
CA ALA A 248 -10.65 -8.57 12.78
C ALA A 248 -10.70 -7.07 13.15
N PHE A 249 -9.54 -6.42 13.29
CA PHE A 249 -9.45 -4.98 13.49
C PHE A 249 -9.67 -4.20 12.19
N SER A 250 -8.95 -4.56 11.14
CA SER A 250 -8.86 -3.72 9.94
C SER A 250 -10.11 -3.78 9.06
N VAL A 251 -10.78 -4.94 8.91
CA VAL A 251 -11.92 -5.07 7.99
C VAL A 251 -13.13 -4.23 8.41
N PRO A 252 -13.63 -4.27 9.67
CA PRO A 252 -14.73 -3.40 10.08
C PRO A 252 -14.37 -1.91 9.95
N TYR A 253 -13.16 -1.55 10.37
CA TYR A 253 -12.63 -0.20 10.28
C TYR A 253 -12.53 0.28 8.82
N MET A 254 -12.01 -0.55 7.92
CA MET A 254 -11.93 -0.31 6.48
C MET A 254 -13.31 -0.06 5.86
N ILE A 255 -14.30 -0.91 6.17
CA ILE A 255 -15.66 -0.78 5.65
C ILE A 255 -16.29 0.55 6.09
N ILE A 256 -16.15 0.92 7.36
CA ILE A 256 -16.67 2.19 7.88
C ILE A 256 -16.02 3.36 7.14
N MET A 257 -14.71 3.34 6.97
CA MET A 257 -13.96 4.39 6.30
C MET A 257 -14.38 4.51 4.82
N GLU A 258 -14.55 3.38 4.12
CA GLU A 258 -15.01 3.36 2.72
C GLU A 258 -16.40 3.96 2.57
N LEU A 259 -17.33 3.62 3.47
CA LEU A 259 -18.68 4.19 3.46
C LEU A 259 -18.67 5.72 3.69
N LEU A 260 -17.81 6.20 4.59
CA LEU A 260 -17.65 7.64 4.84
C LEU A 260 -17.05 8.36 3.62
N ILE A 261 -16.07 7.75 2.95
CA ILE A 261 -15.47 8.32 1.73
C ILE A 261 -16.44 8.26 0.56
N TYR A 262 -17.16 7.17 0.38
CA TYR A 262 -18.25 7.09 -0.59
C TYR A 262 -19.28 8.21 -0.33
N PHE A 263 -19.69 8.42 0.93
CA PHE A 263 -20.59 9.50 1.31
C PHE A 263 -20.02 10.88 0.95
N TRP A 264 -18.74 11.12 1.24
CA TRP A 264 -18.05 12.36 0.82
C TRP A 264 -18.12 12.58 -0.70
N LEU A 265 -17.84 11.54 -1.48
CA LEU A 265 -17.83 11.62 -2.95
C LEU A 265 -19.23 11.93 -3.50
N ILE A 266 -20.30 11.29 -3.00
CA ILE A 266 -21.66 11.57 -3.46
C ILE A 266 -22.14 12.97 -3.07
N VAL A 267 -21.74 13.47 -1.91
CA VAL A 267 -22.06 14.85 -1.47
C VAL A 267 -21.31 15.87 -2.32
N ARG A 268 -20.02 15.65 -2.55
CA ARG A 268 -19.14 16.60 -3.26
C ARG A 268 -19.41 16.66 -4.75
N TYR A 269 -19.62 15.51 -5.40
CA TYR A 269 -19.70 15.39 -6.85
C TYR A 269 -21.12 15.13 -7.39
N LEU A 270 -21.93 14.30 -6.72
CA LEU A 270 -23.28 13.96 -7.16
C LEU A 270 -24.35 14.87 -6.54
N GLY A 271 -23.97 15.77 -5.64
CA GLY A 271 -24.89 16.75 -5.04
C GLY A 271 -25.98 16.14 -4.16
N PHE A 272 -25.71 15.03 -3.46
CA PHE A 272 -26.67 14.28 -2.65
C PHE A 272 -27.43 15.17 -1.63
N LEU A 273 -26.72 16.05 -0.92
CA LEU A 273 -27.34 16.99 0.04
C LEU A 273 -27.94 18.26 -0.63
N ARG A 274 -27.76 18.41 -1.95
CA ARG A 274 -28.23 19.59 -2.71
C ARG A 274 -29.03 19.16 -3.95
N PRO A 275 -30.24 18.59 -3.80
CA PRO A 275 -30.98 17.96 -4.89
C PRO A 275 -31.37 18.91 -6.03
N ARG A 276 -31.39 20.22 -5.78
CA ARG A 276 -31.68 21.25 -6.80
C ARG A 276 -30.42 21.75 -7.53
N SER A 277 -29.24 21.34 -7.14
CA SER A 277 -27.98 21.78 -7.75
C SER A 277 -27.80 21.25 -9.19
N LYS A 278 -27.00 21.94 -10.00
CA LYS A 278 -26.62 21.49 -11.35
C LYS A 278 -25.98 20.09 -11.30
N LYS A 279 -25.19 19.78 -10.26
CA LYS A 279 -24.55 18.48 -10.04
C LYS A 279 -25.58 17.35 -9.82
N ALA A 280 -26.59 17.59 -8.99
CA ALA A 280 -27.65 16.60 -8.74
C ALA A 280 -28.51 16.33 -9.99
N LYS A 281 -28.74 17.35 -10.83
CA LYS A 281 -29.44 17.19 -12.12
C LYS A 281 -28.59 16.38 -13.12
N ALA A 282 -27.28 16.66 -13.20
CA ALA A 282 -26.35 15.91 -14.05
C ALA A 282 -26.18 14.46 -13.61
N ALA A 283 -26.36 14.14 -12.32
CA ALA A 283 -26.30 12.78 -11.79
C ALA A 283 -27.54 11.90 -12.12
N LYS A 284 -28.57 12.46 -12.75
CA LYS A 284 -29.75 11.67 -13.18
C LYS A 284 -29.49 11.05 -14.56
N ILE A 285 -29.43 9.72 -14.61
CA ILE A 285 -29.27 8.97 -15.86
C ILE A 285 -30.64 8.68 -16.45
N SER A 286 -30.81 8.86 -17.78
CA SER A 286 -32.01 8.45 -18.51
C SER A 286 -32.16 6.93 -18.57
N LYS A 287 -33.38 6.41 -18.79
CA LYS A 287 -33.60 4.98 -18.97
C LYS A 287 -32.72 4.42 -20.11
N ALA A 288 -32.60 5.16 -21.22
CA ALA A 288 -31.76 4.78 -22.36
C ALA A 288 -30.28 4.64 -21.98
N GLY A 289 -29.74 5.55 -21.15
CA GLY A 289 -28.37 5.47 -20.64
C GLY A 289 -28.14 4.27 -19.71
N LEU A 290 -29.11 3.96 -18.86
CA LEU A 290 -29.06 2.76 -18.00
C LEU A 290 -29.02 1.46 -18.84
N ASP A 291 -29.85 1.38 -19.88
CA ASP A 291 -29.90 0.21 -20.78
C ASP A 291 -28.60 0.09 -21.60
N ALA A 292 -28.03 1.21 -22.04
CA ALA A 292 -26.77 1.23 -22.75
C ALA A 292 -25.60 0.74 -21.86
N ALA A 293 -25.52 1.21 -20.61
CA ALA A 293 -24.53 0.74 -19.63
C ALA A 293 -24.69 -0.75 -19.33
N LYS A 294 -25.93 -1.23 -19.17
CA LYS A 294 -26.25 -2.65 -18.98
C LYS A 294 -25.77 -3.51 -20.16
N LYS A 295 -26.02 -3.05 -21.39
CA LYS A 295 -25.56 -3.75 -22.60
C LYS A 295 -24.03 -3.82 -22.68
N THR A 296 -23.33 -2.72 -22.34
CA THR A 296 -21.87 -2.67 -22.36
C THR A 296 -21.25 -3.63 -21.35
N VAL A 297 -21.73 -3.63 -20.09
CA VAL A 297 -21.26 -4.57 -19.07
C VAL A 297 -21.57 -6.01 -19.46
N ALA A 298 -22.76 -6.29 -19.99
CA ALA A 298 -23.14 -7.62 -20.48
C ALA A 298 -22.24 -8.08 -21.64
N LYS A 299 -21.89 -7.17 -22.56
CA LYS A 299 -20.93 -7.44 -23.64
C LYS A 299 -19.55 -7.78 -23.08
N ASN A 300 -19.01 -6.96 -22.18
CA ASN A 300 -17.70 -7.21 -21.57
C ASN A 300 -17.66 -8.56 -20.82
N ILE A 301 -18.75 -8.92 -20.11
CA ILE A 301 -18.85 -10.25 -19.47
C ILE A 301 -18.87 -11.37 -20.52
N LYS A 302 -19.57 -11.17 -21.63
CA LYS A 302 -19.63 -12.16 -22.72
C LYS A 302 -18.26 -12.33 -23.39
N ASP A 303 -17.53 -11.23 -23.58
CA ASP A 303 -16.19 -11.22 -24.18
C ASP A 303 -15.15 -11.95 -23.30
N LEU A 304 -15.34 -11.98 -21.98
CA LEU A 304 -14.52 -12.79 -21.07
C LEU A 304 -14.73 -14.30 -21.23
N GLY A 305 -15.82 -14.73 -21.85
CA GLY A 305 -16.14 -16.14 -22.06
C GLY A 305 -16.42 -16.93 -20.78
N ARG A 306 -16.33 -18.26 -20.87
CA ARG A 306 -16.48 -19.17 -19.71
C ARG A 306 -15.24 -19.12 -18.81
N LEU A 307 -15.41 -19.47 -17.54
CA LEU A 307 -14.30 -19.65 -16.60
C LEU A 307 -13.28 -20.64 -17.17
N SER A 308 -12.04 -20.20 -17.31
CA SER A 308 -10.95 -21.05 -17.78
C SER A 308 -10.45 -21.95 -16.65
N PHE A 309 -9.83 -23.07 -16.99
CA PHE A 309 -9.17 -23.93 -16.00
C PHE A 309 -8.12 -23.16 -15.19
N TRP A 310 -7.41 -22.25 -15.85
CA TRP A 310 -6.42 -21.39 -15.21
C TRP A 310 -7.03 -20.50 -14.13
N GLU A 311 -8.13 -19.79 -14.43
CA GLU A 311 -8.86 -18.96 -13.45
C GLU A 311 -9.35 -19.80 -12.25
N ILE A 312 -9.83 -21.03 -12.49
CA ILE A 312 -10.28 -21.95 -11.44
C ILE A 312 -9.11 -22.38 -10.56
N MET A 313 -7.96 -22.74 -11.14
CA MET A 313 -6.77 -23.13 -10.38
C MET A 313 -6.25 -21.98 -9.52
N VAL A 314 -6.20 -20.77 -10.07
CA VAL A 314 -5.82 -19.56 -9.29
C VAL A 314 -6.80 -19.34 -8.16
N LEU A 315 -8.11 -19.44 -8.41
CA LEU A 315 -9.14 -19.26 -7.38
C LEU A 315 -8.98 -20.29 -6.24
N ILE A 316 -8.75 -21.56 -6.57
CA ILE A 316 -8.56 -22.64 -5.59
C ILE A 316 -7.29 -22.40 -4.78
N LEU A 317 -6.15 -22.16 -5.43
CA LEU A 317 -4.87 -21.98 -4.73
C LEU A 317 -4.86 -20.70 -3.88
N PHE A 318 -5.41 -19.62 -4.40
CA PHE A 318 -5.55 -18.38 -3.67
C PHE A 318 -6.49 -18.52 -2.48
N GLY A 319 -7.66 -19.14 -2.67
CA GLY A 319 -8.61 -19.44 -1.59
C GLY A 319 -8.02 -20.38 -0.53
N LEU A 320 -7.24 -21.38 -0.95
CA LEU A 320 -6.50 -22.25 -0.03
C LEU A 320 -5.47 -21.46 0.78
N GLY A 321 -4.72 -20.55 0.14
CA GLY A 321 -3.78 -19.66 0.82
C GLY A 321 -4.47 -18.85 1.92
N ILE A 322 -5.59 -18.20 1.58
CA ILE A 322 -6.38 -17.44 2.56
C ILE A 322 -6.83 -18.37 3.72
N ALA A 323 -7.41 -19.53 3.41
CA ALA A 323 -7.87 -20.46 4.43
C ALA A 323 -6.73 -20.89 5.36
N LEU A 324 -5.54 -21.18 4.81
CA LEU A 324 -4.36 -21.56 5.58
C LEU A 324 -3.83 -20.41 6.45
N PHE A 325 -3.82 -19.15 5.96
CA PHE A 325 -3.43 -17.99 6.75
C PHE A 325 -4.36 -17.79 7.95
N PHE A 326 -5.69 -17.85 7.75
CA PHE A 326 -6.66 -17.63 8.82
C PHE A 326 -6.74 -18.78 9.81
N SER A 327 -6.48 -20.02 9.37
CA SER A 327 -6.54 -21.21 10.23
C SER A 327 -5.18 -21.62 10.81
N ARG A 328 -4.09 -20.87 10.55
CA ARG A 328 -2.75 -21.17 11.06
C ARG A 328 -2.71 -21.22 12.59
N SER A 329 -3.07 -20.13 13.22
CA SER A 329 -3.14 -19.99 14.70
C SER A 329 -4.18 -18.91 15.03
N PRO A 330 -5.50 -19.22 14.98
CA PRO A 330 -6.57 -18.24 15.15
C PRO A 330 -6.82 -17.84 16.59
N GLU A 331 -6.20 -18.49 17.57
CA GLU A 331 -6.33 -18.31 19.03
C GLU A 331 -7.74 -18.62 19.62
N ILE A 332 -8.77 -18.75 18.79
CA ILE A 332 -10.13 -19.16 19.18
C ILE A 332 -10.24 -20.68 19.27
N PHE A 333 -9.47 -21.38 18.42
CA PHE A 333 -9.32 -22.83 18.39
C PHE A 333 -7.88 -23.18 18.00
N SER A 334 -7.43 -24.42 18.32
CA SER A 334 -6.10 -24.88 17.89
C SER A 334 -6.00 -24.92 16.38
N GLY A 335 -5.15 -24.05 15.80
CA GLY A 335 -4.93 -23.98 14.37
C GLY A 335 -4.18 -25.20 13.84
N TRP A 336 -4.05 -25.31 12.52
CA TRP A 336 -3.30 -26.42 11.92
C TRP A 336 -1.81 -26.36 12.29
N ALA A 337 -1.22 -25.16 12.42
CA ALA A 337 0.18 -25.01 12.83
C ALA A 337 0.38 -25.43 14.28
N ASP A 338 -0.55 -25.08 15.18
CA ASP A 338 -0.49 -25.50 16.58
C ASP A 338 -0.53 -27.03 16.69
N LYS A 339 -1.41 -27.71 15.93
CA LYS A 339 -1.50 -29.16 15.88
C LYS A 339 -0.25 -29.83 15.30
N VAL A 340 0.36 -29.26 14.27
CA VAL A 340 1.61 -29.78 13.69
C VAL A 340 2.75 -29.64 14.70
N LEU A 341 2.86 -28.52 15.40
CA LEU A 341 3.88 -28.31 16.43
C LEU A 341 3.70 -29.27 17.62
N GLU A 342 2.46 -29.50 18.03
CA GLU A 342 2.12 -30.48 19.06
C GLU A 342 2.52 -31.91 18.63
N PHE A 343 2.18 -32.29 17.40
CA PHE A 343 2.55 -33.61 16.84
C PHE A 343 4.06 -33.82 16.74
N LEU A 344 4.82 -32.74 16.44
CA LEU A 344 6.28 -32.76 16.34
C LEU A 344 6.98 -32.53 17.69
N GLU A 345 6.23 -32.37 18.78
CA GLU A 345 6.74 -32.07 20.13
C GLU A 345 7.58 -30.77 20.22
N ILE A 346 7.35 -29.84 19.32
CA ILE A 346 8.05 -28.55 19.25
C ILE A 346 7.36 -27.52 20.13
N LYS A 347 8.04 -27.05 21.16
CA LYS A 347 7.48 -26.05 22.10
C LYS A 347 7.45 -24.61 21.55
N GLU A 348 8.33 -24.28 20.63
CA GLU A 348 8.41 -22.93 20.06
C GLU A 348 7.42 -22.73 18.92
N LYS A 349 6.42 -21.87 19.11
CA LYS A 349 5.44 -21.50 18.08
C LYS A 349 6.04 -20.79 16.86
N ARG A 350 7.29 -20.33 16.96
CA ARG A 350 7.97 -19.58 15.89
C ARG A 350 8.45 -20.41 14.71
N TYR A 351 8.40 -21.75 14.80
CA TYR A 351 8.82 -22.62 13.68
C TYR A 351 7.88 -22.56 12.47
N ILE A 352 6.58 -22.36 12.67
CA ILE A 352 5.61 -22.30 11.58
C ILE A 352 4.95 -20.92 11.56
N ARG A 353 5.49 -20.02 10.72
CA ARG A 353 4.99 -18.68 10.52
C ARG A 353 4.22 -18.53 9.21
N ASP A 354 3.71 -17.33 8.95
CA ASP A 354 2.96 -16.99 7.74
C ASP A 354 3.77 -17.19 6.45
N SER A 355 5.10 -17.07 6.50
CA SER A 355 5.99 -17.30 5.35
C SER A 355 5.91 -18.73 4.81
N VAL A 356 5.67 -19.73 5.67
CA VAL A 356 5.52 -21.14 5.27
C VAL A 356 4.30 -21.29 4.35
N VAL A 357 3.17 -20.68 4.73
CA VAL A 357 1.95 -20.66 3.91
C VAL A 357 2.19 -19.91 2.60
N ALA A 358 2.74 -18.69 2.69
CA ALA A 358 2.98 -17.84 1.54
C ALA A 358 3.84 -18.55 0.48
N MET A 359 4.99 -19.07 0.89
CA MET A 359 5.94 -19.72 -0.01
C MET A 359 5.44 -21.08 -0.50
N GLY A 360 4.71 -21.84 0.34
CA GLY A 360 4.08 -23.11 -0.05
C GLY A 360 3.08 -22.93 -1.18
N ILE A 361 2.18 -21.94 -1.07
CA ILE A 361 1.21 -21.60 -2.13
C ILE A 361 1.91 -21.09 -3.39
N CYS A 362 2.94 -20.25 -3.24
CA CYS A 362 3.74 -19.78 -4.38
C CYS A 362 4.40 -20.94 -5.13
N PHE A 363 5.01 -21.87 -4.41
CA PHE A 363 5.59 -23.07 -5.00
C PHE A 363 4.54 -23.86 -5.80
N MET A 364 3.33 -24.06 -5.24
CA MET A 364 2.24 -24.73 -5.94
C MET A 364 1.80 -23.99 -7.21
N MET A 365 1.74 -22.65 -7.17
CA MET A 365 1.39 -21.84 -8.35
C MET A 365 2.45 -21.92 -9.47
N LEU A 366 3.73 -22.04 -9.12
CA LEU A 366 4.83 -22.18 -10.07
C LEU A 366 4.97 -23.63 -10.58
N PHE A 367 4.50 -24.61 -9.81
CA PHE A 367 4.62 -26.03 -10.14
C PHE A 367 3.42 -26.56 -10.93
N LEU A 368 2.18 -26.19 -10.54
CA LEU A 368 0.96 -26.72 -11.17
C LEU A 368 0.73 -26.13 -12.56
N PRO A 369 0.23 -26.94 -13.53
CA PRO A 369 0.01 -26.49 -14.89
C PRO A 369 -1.24 -25.59 -15.00
N SER A 370 -1.19 -24.58 -15.87
CA SER A 370 -2.34 -23.70 -16.17
C SER A 370 -3.42 -24.38 -17.02
N LYS A 371 -3.13 -25.55 -17.62
CA LYS A 371 -4.05 -26.32 -18.48
C LYS A 371 -3.87 -27.82 -18.24
N LEU A 372 -4.96 -28.55 -18.09
CA LEU A 372 -4.95 -30.01 -17.96
C LEU A 372 -4.87 -30.67 -19.33
N PHE A 373 -3.71 -30.69 -19.95
CA PHE A 373 -3.51 -31.41 -21.20
C PHE A 373 -3.29 -32.92 -21.02
N ILE A 374 -2.93 -33.39 -19.82
CA ILE A 374 -2.68 -34.81 -19.55
C ILE A 374 -3.86 -35.68 -19.98
N PHE A 375 -5.10 -35.31 -19.61
CA PHE A 375 -6.31 -36.06 -20.05
C PHE A 375 -6.57 -35.92 -21.54
N LYS A 376 -6.27 -34.76 -22.15
CA LYS A 376 -6.40 -34.60 -23.59
C LYS A 376 -5.39 -35.44 -24.38
N ASN A 377 -4.18 -35.62 -23.90
CA ASN A 377 -3.19 -36.51 -24.51
C ASN A 377 -3.69 -37.97 -24.54
N CYS A 378 -4.37 -38.42 -23.47
CA CYS A 378 -4.90 -39.77 -23.40
C CYS A 378 -6.13 -39.97 -24.32
N THR A 379 -6.88 -38.92 -24.64
CA THR A 379 -8.11 -38.94 -25.44
C THR A 379 -7.94 -38.38 -26.84
N ALA A 380 -6.75 -37.89 -27.18
CA ALA A 380 -6.46 -37.30 -28.49
C ALA A 380 -6.60 -38.35 -29.62
N LYS A 381 -7.38 -38.03 -30.64
CA LYS A 381 -7.58 -38.85 -31.82
C LYS A 381 -6.76 -38.38 -33.03
N PHE A 382 -6.35 -37.12 -33.02
CA PHE A 382 -5.59 -36.49 -34.10
C PHE A 382 -4.35 -35.78 -33.56
N HIS A 383 -3.30 -35.64 -34.37
CA HIS A 383 -2.09 -34.91 -34.02
C HIS A 383 -2.37 -33.44 -33.64
N ASP A 384 -3.39 -32.82 -34.17
CA ASP A 384 -3.80 -31.45 -33.86
C ASP A 384 -4.41 -31.29 -32.46
N ASP A 385 -4.86 -32.37 -31.84
CA ASP A 385 -5.39 -32.38 -30.47
C ASP A 385 -4.28 -32.38 -29.42
N LEU A 386 -3.06 -32.70 -29.83
CA LEU A 386 -1.88 -32.73 -28.95
C LEU A 386 -1.32 -31.31 -28.72
N PRO A 387 -0.74 -31.05 -27.56
CA PRO A 387 -0.14 -29.74 -27.27
C PRO A 387 1.06 -29.47 -28.17
N LYS A 388 0.96 -28.45 -29.01
CA LYS A 388 2.03 -28.01 -29.94
C LYS A 388 3.15 -27.21 -29.25
N ARG A 389 2.96 -26.80 -27.98
CA ARG A 389 3.92 -26.03 -27.17
C ARG A 389 3.88 -26.52 -25.73
N ARG A 390 4.97 -26.23 -24.99
CA ARG A 390 5.05 -26.48 -23.54
C ARG A 390 3.87 -25.79 -22.84
N VAL A 391 3.19 -26.52 -21.97
CA VAL A 391 2.14 -25.98 -21.12
C VAL A 391 2.78 -25.18 -20.00
N PRO A 392 2.51 -23.88 -19.88
CA PRO A 392 3.04 -23.09 -18.78
C PRO A 392 2.40 -23.50 -17.45
N SER A 393 3.11 -23.26 -16.35
CA SER A 393 2.56 -23.33 -15.00
C SER A 393 1.48 -22.26 -14.79
N VAL A 394 0.79 -22.33 -13.66
CA VAL A 394 -0.20 -21.29 -13.27
C VAL A 394 0.45 -19.92 -13.27
N LEU A 395 1.71 -19.83 -12.81
CA LEU A 395 2.57 -18.64 -12.94
C LEU A 395 3.85 -19.03 -13.67
N ASP A 396 4.21 -18.25 -14.69
CA ASP A 396 5.49 -18.37 -15.36
C ASP A 396 6.56 -17.53 -14.66
N TRP A 397 7.68 -18.16 -14.30
CA TRP A 397 8.78 -17.50 -13.59
C TRP A 397 9.36 -16.31 -14.36
N VAL A 398 9.49 -16.42 -15.68
CA VAL A 398 10.09 -15.35 -16.51
C VAL A 398 9.19 -14.11 -16.48
N THR A 399 7.88 -14.31 -16.64
CA THR A 399 6.89 -13.24 -16.58
C THR A 399 6.83 -12.65 -15.17
N LEU A 400 6.80 -13.49 -14.14
CA LEU A 400 6.78 -13.09 -12.75
C LEU A 400 8.00 -12.21 -12.40
N ASN A 401 9.20 -12.63 -12.79
CA ASN A 401 10.43 -11.90 -12.50
C ASN A 401 10.48 -10.51 -13.14
N ARG A 402 9.77 -10.30 -14.25
CA ARG A 402 9.67 -9.01 -14.93
C ARG A 402 8.61 -8.08 -14.31
N THR A 403 7.59 -8.66 -13.69
CA THR A 403 6.44 -7.90 -13.15
C THR A 403 6.58 -7.59 -11.66
N LEU A 404 7.34 -8.41 -10.92
CA LEU A 404 7.53 -8.19 -9.49
C LEU A 404 8.35 -6.92 -9.21
N PRO A 405 7.87 -6.07 -8.30
CA PRO A 405 8.59 -4.88 -7.88
C PRO A 405 9.66 -5.23 -6.82
N TRP A 406 10.75 -5.89 -7.23
CA TRP A 406 11.86 -6.30 -6.36
C TRP A 406 12.43 -5.18 -5.48
N SER A 407 12.33 -3.93 -5.96
CA SER A 407 12.77 -2.73 -5.22
C SER A 407 12.11 -2.59 -3.85
N PHE A 408 10.88 -3.07 -3.67
CA PHE A 408 10.22 -3.01 -2.36
C PHE A 408 10.87 -3.92 -1.31
N MET A 409 11.44 -5.04 -1.72
CA MET A 409 12.15 -5.92 -0.78
C MET A 409 13.36 -5.20 -0.17
N TYR A 410 14.15 -4.52 -0.99
CA TYR A 410 15.28 -3.74 -0.50
C TYR A 410 14.86 -2.57 0.37
N LEU A 411 13.75 -1.91 0.01
CA LEU A 411 13.18 -0.82 0.80
C LEU A 411 12.79 -1.26 2.22
N LEU A 412 12.17 -2.44 2.34
CA LEU A 412 11.85 -3.07 3.62
C LEU A 412 13.12 -3.37 4.42
N GLY A 413 14.12 -4.01 3.78
CA GLY A 413 15.39 -4.38 4.41
C GLY A 413 16.13 -3.19 5.00
N GLY A 414 16.20 -2.08 4.26
CA GLY A 414 16.82 -0.83 4.73
C GLY A 414 16.12 -0.26 5.96
N GLY A 415 14.78 -0.29 5.99
CA GLY A 415 14.00 0.12 7.16
C GLY A 415 14.24 -0.77 8.38
N PHE A 416 14.29 -2.09 8.17
CA PHE A 416 14.58 -3.04 9.24
C PHE A 416 16.02 -2.87 9.78
N ALA A 417 17.00 -2.61 8.91
CA ALA A 417 18.37 -2.35 9.34
C ALA A 417 18.46 -1.08 10.19
N LEU A 418 17.81 0.02 9.78
CA LEU A 418 17.74 1.25 10.58
C LEU A 418 17.07 1.01 11.93
N SER A 419 15.93 0.35 11.95
CA SER A 419 15.19 0.06 13.20
C SER A 419 16.00 -0.83 14.15
N THR A 420 16.75 -1.81 13.63
CA THR A 420 17.60 -2.69 14.42
C THR A 420 18.80 -1.92 14.98
N ALA A 421 19.48 -1.13 14.14
CA ALA A 421 20.63 -0.33 14.54
C ALA A 421 20.28 0.72 15.61
N ALA A 422 19.05 1.26 15.59
CA ALA A 422 18.61 2.26 16.54
C ALA A 422 18.36 1.73 17.97
N LYS A 423 18.35 0.39 18.18
CA LYS A 423 18.18 -0.22 19.51
C LYS A 423 19.35 0.09 20.45
N LYS A 424 19.08 -0.04 21.77
CA LYS A 424 20.06 0.16 22.82
C LYS A 424 21.30 -0.70 22.67
N ASP A 425 21.13 -1.97 22.27
CA ASP A 425 22.21 -2.96 22.14
C ASP A 425 23.21 -2.60 21.03
N TYR A 426 22.83 -1.74 20.07
CA TYR A 426 23.67 -1.31 18.95
C TYR A 426 24.14 0.15 19.09
N THR A 427 23.20 1.10 19.03
CA THR A 427 23.56 2.53 19.04
C THR A 427 22.85 3.36 20.11
N GLY A 428 21.72 2.90 20.66
CA GLY A 428 20.91 3.68 21.60
C GLY A 428 20.27 4.93 20.98
N LEU A 429 20.17 5.02 19.64
CA LEU A 429 19.55 6.17 18.98
C LEU A 429 18.10 6.38 19.41
N ASN A 430 17.35 5.28 19.66
CA ASN A 430 15.98 5.37 20.16
C ASN A 430 15.90 6.14 21.48
N GLU A 431 16.85 5.96 22.40
CA GLU A 431 16.90 6.70 23.67
C GLU A 431 17.15 8.19 23.42
N LYS A 432 18.06 8.53 22.51
CA LYS A 432 18.34 9.94 22.15
C LYS A 432 17.16 10.63 21.48
N ILE A 433 16.50 9.95 20.56
CA ILE A 433 15.24 10.46 19.94
C ILE A 433 14.20 10.64 21.04
N GLY A 434 14.17 9.72 21.92
CA GLY A 434 13.34 9.75 23.07
C GLY A 434 13.55 11.01 23.92
N ASP A 435 14.74 11.26 24.37
CA ASP A 435 15.08 12.45 25.16
C ASP A 435 14.67 13.75 24.46
N PHE A 436 14.86 13.81 23.14
CA PHE A 436 14.42 14.95 22.31
C PHE A 436 12.90 15.14 22.33
N LEU A 437 12.14 14.04 22.34
CA LEU A 437 10.67 14.05 22.38
C LEU A 437 10.08 14.18 23.80
N SER A 438 10.92 14.32 24.81
CA SER A 438 10.52 14.39 26.22
C SER A 438 9.52 15.50 26.54
N GLY A 439 9.50 16.58 25.75
CA GLY A 439 8.49 17.65 25.85
C GLY A 439 7.05 17.20 25.63
N LEU A 440 6.83 16.02 25.02
CA LEU A 440 5.50 15.44 24.83
C LEU A 440 5.06 14.54 26.01
N LYS A 441 5.89 14.38 27.02
CA LYS A 441 5.67 13.44 28.15
C LYS A 441 4.44 13.78 28.98
N ASP A 442 4.15 15.07 29.13
CA ASP A 442 3.03 15.58 29.92
C ASP A 442 1.73 15.71 29.09
N ALA A 443 1.80 15.48 27.78
CA ALA A 443 0.64 15.58 26.92
C ALA A 443 -0.29 14.36 27.08
N PRO A 444 -1.63 14.55 27.06
CA PRO A 444 -2.56 13.43 27.10
C PRO A 444 -2.31 12.44 25.95
N ASN A 445 -2.30 11.12 26.24
CA ASN A 445 -2.06 10.06 25.25
C ASN A 445 -2.93 10.21 23.99
N VAL A 446 -4.19 10.61 24.18
CA VAL A 446 -5.16 10.85 23.10
C VAL A 446 -4.66 11.90 22.10
N VAL A 447 -4.03 12.97 22.61
CA VAL A 447 -3.48 14.06 21.78
C VAL A 447 -2.19 13.61 21.09
N VAL A 448 -1.32 12.89 21.78
CA VAL A 448 -0.04 12.41 21.21
C VAL A 448 -0.31 11.43 20.05
N VAL A 449 -1.25 10.50 20.21
CA VAL A 449 -1.68 9.60 19.15
C VAL A 449 -2.21 10.37 17.94
N LEU A 450 -3.02 11.43 18.16
CA LEU A 450 -3.53 12.26 17.08
C LEU A 450 -2.41 12.99 16.32
N ILE A 451 -1.43 13.52 17.05
CA ILE A 451 -0.26 14.20 16.44
C ILE A 451 0.52 13.20 15.56
N VAL A 452 0.77 11.99 16.05
CA VAL A 452 1.45 10.95 15.26
C VAL A 452 0.68 10.60 13.99
N ILE A 453 -0.64 10.45 14.07
CA ILE A 453 -1.50 10.18 12.93
C ILE A 453 -1.43 11.33 11.91
N ILE A 454 -1.65 12.57 12.34
CA ILE A 454 -1.62 13.75 11.45
C ILE A 454 -0.26 13.89 10.77
N PHE A 455 0.83 13.78 11.53
CA PHE A 455 2.19 13.87 11.01
C PHE A 455 2.48 12.78 9.97
N THR A 456 2.07 11.54 10.25
CA THR A 456 2.26 10.41 9.33
C THR A 456 1.46 10.59 8.05
N VAL A 457 0.17 10.96 8.15
CA VAL A 457 -0.69 11.22 6.98
C VAL A 457 -0.17 12.41 6.17
N PHE A 458 0.35 13.44 6.81
CA PHE A 458 0.98 14.57 6.11
C PHE A 458 2.18 14.09 5.30
N LEU A 459 3.12 13.37 5.91
CA LEU A 459 4.34 12.90 5.23
C LEU A 459 4.04 11.96 4.07
N THR A 460 3.10 11.02 4.24
CA THR A 460 2.80 10.03 3.20
C THR A 460 2.19 10.63 1.93
N ASN A 461 1.66 11.84 1.99
CA ASN A 461 1.24 12.55 0.77
C ASN A 461 2.41 13.01 -0.10
N PHE A 462 3.60 13.18 0.47
CA PHE A 462 4.80 13.65 -0.25
C PHE A 462 5.80 12.53 -0.55
N ALA A 463 5.68 11.38 0.13
CA ALA A 463 6.63 10.29 0.03
C ALA A 463 5.92 8.93 -0.07
N SER A 464 6.66 7.91 -0.51
CA SER A 464 6.16 6.53 -0.57
C SER A 464 5.67 6.05 0.79
N ASN A 465 4.48 5.42 0.82
CA ASN A 465 3.85 4.89 2.04
C ASN A 465 4.79 3.99 2.86
N VAL A 466 5.50 3.08 2.18
CA VAL A 466 6.45 2.15 2.81
C VAL A 466 7.65 2.90 3.40
N ALA A 467 8.16 3.91 2.70
CA ALA A 467 9.26 4.73 3.20
C ALA A 467 8.87 5.50 4.47
N VAL A 468 7.68 6.11 4.47
CA VAL A 468 7.15 6.83 5.64
C VAL A 468 6.95 5.88 6.82
N ALA A 469 6.40 4.68 6.59
CA ALA A 469 6.24 3.69 7.65
C ALA A 469 7.58 3.29 8.27
N ASN A 470 8.61 3.05 7.46
CA ASN A 470 9.95 2.70 7.93
C ASN A 470 10.58 3.78 8.84
N VAL A 471 10.24 5.04 8.64
CA VAL A 471 10.76 6.16 9.44
C VAL A 471 9.89 6.43 10.65
N VAL A 472 8.58 6.58 10.45
CA VAL A 472 7.69 7.09 11.51
C VAL A 472 7.31 6.01 12.53
N VAL A 473 7.14 4.76 12.10
CA VAL A 473 6.72 3.69 13.01
C VAL A 473 7.72 3.43 14.14
N PRO A 474 9.04 3.29 13.89
CA PRO A 474 10.02 3.13 14.97
C PRO A 474 10.05 4.33 15.93
N ILE A 475 9.94 5.55 15.39
CA ILE A 475 9.90 6.78 16.19
C ILE A 475 8.66 6.79 17.09
N GLY A 476 7.49 6.41 16.54
CA GLY A 476 6.25 6.30 17.30
C GLY A 476 6.32 5.27 18.43
N MET A 477 6.92 4.11 18.18
CA MET A 477 7.13 3.08 19.21
C MET A 477 8.08 3.56 20.31
N THR A 478 9.13 4.29 19.94
CA THR A 478 10.08 4.89 20.90
C THR A 478 9.39 5.95 21.75
N LEU A 479 8.60 6.81 21.14
CA LEU A 479 7.80 7.82 21.85
C LEU A 479 6.85 7.15 22.86
N ALA A 480 6.20 6.05 22.48
CA ALA A 480 5.31 5.31 23.37
C ALA A 480 6.03 4.82 24.63
N LYS A 481 7.22 4.23 24.49
CA LYS A 481 8.05 3.82 25.64
C LYS A 481 8.31 4.97 26.59
N MET A 482 8.67 6.14 26.07
CA MET A 482 9.02 7.31 26.88
C MET A 482 7.86 7.87 27.69
N ILE A 483 6.65 7.92 27.08
CA ILE A 483 5.45 8.39 27.76
C ILE A 483 4.79 7.27 28.59
N ASN A 484 5.48 6.15 28.74
CA ASN A 484 5.03 4.97 29.48
C ASN A 484 3.68 4.43 28.96
N LYS A 485 3.56 4.31 27.64
CA LYS A 485 2.39 3.75 26.92
C LYS A 485 2.80 2.55 26.09
N ASN A 486 1.81 1.73 25.74
CA ASN A 486 2.06 0.51 24.99
C ASN A 486 2.54 0.83 23.55
N PRO A 487 3.74 0.35 23.14
CA PRO A 487 4.27 0.59 21.80
C PRO A 487 3.39 0.04 20.66
N LEU A 488 2.60 -1.02 20.90
CA LEU A 488 1.70 -1.59 19.91
C LEU A 488 0.64 -0.57 19.43
N LEU A 489 0.13 0.27 20.36
CA LEU A 489 -0.83 1.32 20.02
C LEU A 489 -0.25 2.29 18.99
N TYR A 490 0.97 2.74 19.19
CA TYR A 490 1.65 3.70 18.32
C TYR A 490 2.12 3.05 17.01
N ASN A 491 2.51 1.79 17.06
CA ASN A 491 2.82 0.99 15.88
C ASN A 491 1.61 0.91 14.93
N ILE A 492 0.43 0.59 15.48
CA ILE A 492 -0.82 0.51 14.72
C ILE A 492 -1.22 1.90 14.20
N ALA A 493 -1.16 2.93 15.05
CA ALA A 493 -1.54 4.29 14.67
C ALA A 493 -0.70 4.82 13.50
N ALA A 494 0.62 4.75 13.61
CA ALA A 494 1.55 5.19 12.56
C ALA A 494 1.49 4.28 11.33
N GLY A 495 1.41 2.96 11.54
CA GLY A 495 1.42 1.96 10.48
C GLY A 495 0.24 2.11 9.52
N PHE A 496 -0.99 2.18 10.01
CA PHE A 496 -2.16 2.41 9.17
C PHE A 496 -2.13 3.80 8.53
N SER A 497 -1.75 4.83 9.30
CA SER A 497 -1.70 6.21 8.82
C SER A 497 -0.73 6.42 7.66
N ALA A 498 0.35 5.66 7.59
CA ALA A 498 1.32 5.70 6.50
C ALA A 498 0.73 5.26 5.14
N SER A 499 -0.44 4.61 5.12
CA SER A 499 -1.12 4.21 3.88
C SER A 499 -2.01 5.30 3.28
N TYR A 500 -2.36 6.38 4.00
CA TYR A 500 -3.42 7.32 3.61
C TYR A 500 -2.92 8.50 2.76
N CYS A 501 -2.51 8.24 1.55
CA CYS A 501 -2.17 9.24 0.57
C CYS A 501 -3.32 9.45 -0.42
N PHE A 502 -4.09 10.54 -0.27
CA PHE A 502 -5.25 10.84 -1.10
C PHE A 502 -5.11 12.14 -1.92
N CYS A 503 -4.30 13.10 -1.46
CA CYS A 503 -4.25 14.42 -2.06
C CYS A 503 -3.30 14.54 -3.25
N LEU A 504 -2.14 13.88 -3.19
CA LEU A 504 -1.09 14.06 -4.17
C LEU A 504 -0.81 12.79 -4.98
N PRO A 505 -0.41 12.94 -6.24
CA PRO A 505 -0.10 11.79 -7.09
C PRO A 505 1.20 11.08 -6.71
N VAL A 506 2.10 11.78 -6.01
CA VAL A 506 3.47 11.30 -5.74
C VAL A 506 3.49 10.19 -4.69
N GLY A 507 2.67 10.28 -3.64
CA GLY A 507 2.75 9.38 -2.49
C GLY A 507 2.31 7.94 -2.76
N THR A 508 1.46 7.71 -3.77
CA THR A 508 1.07 6.36 -4.19
C THR A 508 0.95 6.24 -5.72
N PRO A 509 1.51 5.15 -6.32
CA PRO A 509 1.43 4.97 -7.77
C PRO A 509 0.00 4.91 -8.32
N GLY A 510 -0.98 4.43 -7.54
CA GLY A 510 -2.39 4.43 -7.93
C GLY A 510 -2.93 5.82 -8.26
N ASN A 511 -2.58 6.84 -7.47
CA ASN A 511 -2.95 8.22 -7.74
C ASN A 511 -2.34 8.74 -9.05
N LEU A 512 -1.08 8.42 -9.30
CA LEU A 512 -0.38 8.81 -10.54
C LEU A 512 -1.02 8.16 -11.77
N VAL A 513 -1.42 6.88 -11.66
CA VAL A 513 -2.11 6.16 -12.74
C VAL A 513 -3.41 6.85 -13.11
N VAL A 514 -4.29 7.14 -12.14
CA VAL A 514 -5.57 7.79 -12.45
C VAL A 514 -5.40 9.23 -12.92
N GLN A 515 -4.43 9.96 -12.37
CA GLN A 515 -4.13 11.32 -12.80
C GLN A 515 -3.71 11.37 -14.27
N SER A 516 -2.77 10.51 -14.67
CA SER A 516 -2.26 10.47 -16.04
C SER A 516 -3.28 9.91 -17.03
N ALA A 517 -3.99 8.83 -16.67
CA ALA A 517 -4.98 8.20 -17.55
C ALA A 517 -6.16 9.13 -17.85
N ALA A 518 -6.71 9.79 -16.83
CA ALA A 518 -7.87 10.65 -16.97
C ALA A 518 -7.54 12.13 -17.17
N LYS A 519 -6.26 12.53 -17.19
CA LYS A 519 -5.81 13.93 -17.27
C LYS A 519 -6.39 14.80 -16.15
N ILE A 520 -6.36 14.29 -14.91
CA ILE A 520 -6.87 15.01 -13.74
C ILE A 520 -5.87 16.09 -13.32
N PRO A 521 -6.25 17.37 -13.26
CA PRO A 521 -5.38 18.41 -12.71
C PRO A 521 -5.09 18.13 -11.23
N THR A 522 -3.84 18.35 -10.81
CA THR A 522 -3.41 18.12 -9.42
C THR A 522 -4.32 18.83 -8.41
N MET A 523 -4.77 20.06 -8.72
CA MET A 523 -5.69 20.79 -7.85
C MET A 523 -7.06 20.11 -7.68
N LYS A 524 -7.60 19.49 -8.74
CA LYS A 524 -8.84 18.70 -8.64
C LYS A 524 -8.65 17.44 -7.79
N MET A 525 -7.49 16.79 -7.89
CA MET A 525 -7.13 15.64 -7.06
C MET A 525 -7.01 16.04 -5.58
N ILE A 526 -6.32 17.15 -5.27
CA ILE A 526 -6.21 17.68 -3.90
C ILE A 526 -7.62 17.94 -3.33
N GLN A 527 -8.47 18.62 -4.09
CA GLN A 527 -9.85 18.91 -3.65
C GLN A 527 -10.70 17.64 -3.42
N ALA A 528 -10.47 16.58 -4.21
CA ALA A 528 -11.13 15.30 -4.00
C ALA A 528 -10.60 14.58 -2.76
N GLY A 529 -9.29 14.64 -2.53
CA GLY A 529 -8.57 13.92 -1.48
C GLY A 529 -8.66 14.56 -0.09
N LEU A 530 -8.99 15.85 0.03
CA LEU A 530 -9.06 16.52 1.34
C LEU A 530 -10.06 15.85 2.30
N GLY A 531 -11.26 15.51 1.80
CA GLY A 531 -12.27 14.83 2.63
C GLY A 531 -11.80 13.46 3.11
N PRO A 532 -11.37 12.55 2.19
CA PRO A 532 -10.77 11.28 2.55
C PRO A 532 -9.62 11.40 3.55
N THR A 533 -8.75 12.40 3.41
CA THR A 533 -7.65 12.66 4.35
C THR A 533 -8.16 12.96 5.76
N VAL A 534 -9.12 13.87 5.90
CA VAL A 534 -9.71 14.20 7.21
C VAL A 534 -10.46 13.01 7.79
N ILE A 535 -11.24 12.31 6.97
CA ILE A 535 -11.98 11.10 7.37
C ILE A 535 -11.02 10.03 7.88
N SER A 536 -9.91 9.77 7.17
CA SER A 536 -8.93 8.76 7.57
C SER A 536 -8.23 9.11 8.88
N ILE A 537 -7.86 10.37 9.10
CA ILE A 537 -7.28 10.83 10.37
C ILE A 537 -8.24 10.57 11.53
N LEU A 538 -9.48 11.02 11.41
CA LEU A 538 -10.47 10.88 12.47
C LEU A 538 -10.89 9.43 12.69
N ALA A 539 -11.13 8.68 11.63
CA ALA A 539 -11.50 7.26 11.72
C ALA A 539 -10.39 6.42 12.34
N THR A 540 -9.11 6.66 11.97
CA THR A 540 -7.96 5.98 12.56
C THR A 540 -7.81 6.33 14.03
N TRP A 541 -7.93 7.60 14.38
CA TRP A 541 -7.82 8.07 15.75
C TRP A 541 -8.86 7.41 16.65
N VAL A 542 -10.12 7.37 16.22
CA VAL A 542 -11.20 6.70 16.94
C VAL A 542 -10.98 5.19 17.00
N ALA A 543 -10.64 4.55 15.88
CA ALA A 543 -10.44 3.10 15.83
C ALA A 543 -9.27 2.66 16.71
N VAL A 544 -8.16 3.37 16.69
CA VAL A 544 -6.96 3.04 17.48
C VAL A 544 -7.20 3.23 18.98
N LEU A 545 -7.97 4.25 19.38
CA LEU A 545 -8.22 4.51 20.80
C LEU A 545 -9.36 3.65 21.38
N LEU A 546 -10.41 3.36 20.61
CA LEU A 546 -11.60 2.69 21.12
C LEU A 546 -11.70 1.22 20.68
N TYR A 547 -11.30 0.90 19.46
CA TYR A 547 -11.49 -0.45 18.89
C TYR A 547 -10.24 -1.32 19.01
N ALA A 548 -9.03 -0.76 18.86
CA ALA A 548 -7.82 -1.56 19.01
C ALA A 548 -7.67 -2.23 20.39
N PRO A 549 -8.03 -1.58 21.52
CA PRO A 549 -7.99 -2.25 22.83
C PRO A 549 -8.95 -3.43 22.98
N ILE A 550 -10.02 -3.50 22.19
CA ILE A 550 -10.96 -4.63 22.18
C ILE A 550 -10.29 -5.85 21.51
N ILE A 551 -9.58 -5.63 20.43
CA ILE A 551 -8.88 -6.70 19.69
C ILE A 551 -7.57 -7.08 20.39
N TRP A 552 -6.87 -6.11 20.96
CA TRP A 552 -5.61 -6.28 21.70
C TRP A 552 -5.71 -5.70 23.12
N PRO A 553 -6.29 -6.42 24.08
CA PRO A 553 -6.45 -5.94 25.46
C PRO A 553 -5.12 -5.53 26.12
N VAL A 554 -3.99 -6.08 25.66
CA VAL A 554 -2.64 -5.75 26.12
C VAL A 554 -2.30 -4.26 25.96
N ILE A 555 -2.97 -3.55 25.06
CA ILE A 555 -2.77 -2.12 24.85
C ILE A 555 -3.08 -1.31 26.12
N ASN A 556 -4.09 -1.73 26.88
CA ASN A 556 -4.52 -1.08 28.12
C ASN A 556 -3.94 -1.74 29.37
N ALA A 557 -3.00 -2.68 29.23
CA ALA A 557 -2.40 -3.36 30.38
C ALA A 557 -1.65 -2.36 31.28
N SER A 558 -1.90 -2.46 32.58
CA SER A 558 -1.22 -1.66 33.61
C SER A 558 -0.88 -2.61 34.78
N PRO A 559 0.41 -2.79 35.11
CA PRO A 559 1.59 -2.20 34.49
C PRO A 559 1.84 -2.65 33.04
N LEU A 560 2.70 -1.93 32.34
CA LEU A 560 3.11 -2.33 30.99
C LEU A 560 3.76 -3.73 31.02
N PRO A 561 3.54 -4.56 29.99
CA PRO A 561 4.19 -5.87 29.88
C PRO A 561 5.72 -5.73 29.85
N GLU A 562 6.42 -6.73 30.40
CA GLU A 562 7.90 -6.71 30.47
C GLU A 562 8.55 -6.50 29.08
N TRP A 563 8.01 -7.11 28.03
CA TRP A 563 8.53 -6.93 26.67
C TRP A 563 8.43 -5.48 26.16
N ALA A 564 7.51 -4.68 26.71
CA ALA A 564 7.33 -3.28 26.31
C ALA A 564 8.26 -2.32 27.07
N THR A 565 8.83 -2.75 28.19
CA THR A 565 9.75 -1.95 29.01
C THR A 565 11.21 -2.23 28.70
N THR A 566 11.52 -3.38 28.16
CA THR A 566 12.85 -3.76 27.64
C THR A 566 13.04 -3.28 26.21
#